data_3c0d27652aad7e4a26a19c900757620c
#
_entry.id   3c0d27652aad7e4a26a19c900757620c
#
_cell.length_a   1.000
_cell.length_b   1.000
_cell.length_c   1.000
_cell.angle_alpha   90.00
_cell.angle_beta   90.00
_cell.angle_gamma   90.00
#
_symmetry.space_group_name_H-M   'P 1'
#
loop_
_entity.id
_entity.type
_entity.pdbx_description
1 polymer ?
#
loop_
_entity_poly.entity_id
_entity_poly.type
_entity_poly.pdbx_seq_one_letter_code
_entity_poly.pdbx_strand_id
1 'polypeptide(L)'
;YTGIRNLTISGEIDAATGDFSGAVDVAGATTTAAITASGIIKTDATTNATSTTDGSLQTDGGLSVVLDAIFGDDVTLISDAAVLKFGANAEVTLTHVHNDGLLLNADMQLQFRDSAINIRSDADGDLDINADDEVEINSTLIDINGNVEMSGTLAQAGVATFAVAANVAQVAITSSSNAIAWDASAAANAYHLTTENTTFSAPSNAVEGAFIAVEINYDGSHTIAFNTIFEFAASTAPTTTDTNGKTD
;
A
#
# COMPACT_ATOMS: atom_id res chain seq x y z
N TYR A 1 46.45 31.36 53.47
CA TYR A 1 45.67 32.60 53.43
C TYR A 1 44.19 32.25 53.51
N THR A 2 43.52 32.60 54.55
CA THR A 2 42.05 32.45 54.67
C THR A 2 41.42 33.85 54.60
N GLY A 3 40.36 33.99 53.80
CA GLY A 3 39.55 35.21 53.72
C GLY A 3 39.98 36.25 52.71
N ILE A 4 40.70 35.91 51.63
CA ILE A 4 40.96 36.82 50.52
C ILE A 4 39.60 37.03 49.78
N ARG A 5 39.10 38.27 49.78
CA ARG A 5 37.83 38.62 49.10
C ARG A 5 38.00 38.83 47.59
N ASN A 6 39.15 39.39 47.20
CA ASN A 6 39.49 39.64 45.79
C ASN A 6 40.96 39.24 45.57
N LEU A 7 41.18 38.34 44.62
CA LEU A 7 42.51 37.95 44.15
C LEU A 7 42.59 38.31 42.65
N THR A 8 43.47 39.21 42.30
CA THR A 8 43.74 39.51 40.90
C THR A 8 45.08 38.87 40.51
N ILE A 9 45.05 37.94 39.56
CA ILE A 9 46.24 37.27 39.02
C ILE A 9 46.34 37.67 37.53
N SER A 10 47.45 38.29 37.17
CA SER A 10 47.72 38.73 35.79
C SER A 10 48.38 37.64 34.93
N GLY A 11 48.62 36.48 35.49
CA GLY A 11 49.22 35.33 34.80
C GLY A 11 48.41 34.04 34.97
N GLU A 12 49.08 32.93 34.77
CA GLU A 12 48.51 31.59 34.91
C GLU A 12 48.32 31.21 36.41
N ILE A 13 47.25 30.49 36.72
CA ILE A 13 47.08 29.75 37.98
C ILE A 13 47.33 28.28 37.67
N ASP A 14 48.53 27.80 38.03
CA ASP A 14 48.84 26.37 37.98
C ASP A 14 48.47 25.73 39.32
N ALA A 15 47.37 24.97 39.33
CA ALA A 15 46.87 24.30 40.50
C ALA A 15 46.50 22.85 40.17
N ALA A 16 46.97 21.89 40.92
CA ALA A 16 46.62 20.48 40.75
C ALA A 16 45.12 20.22 40.98
N THR A 17 44.47 21.00 41.82
CA THR A 17 43.01 20.97 42.08
C THR A 17 42.49 22.37 42.36
N GLY A 18 41.32 22.70 41.83
CA GLY A 18 40.56 23.91 42.14
C GLY A 18 39.17 23.52 42.64
N ASP A 19 38.76 24.03 43.80
CA ASP A 19 37.40 23.84 44.31
C ASP A 19 36.72 25.22 44.39
N PHE A 20 35.61 25.34 43.66
CA PHE A 20 34.81 26.56 43.61
C PHE A 20 33.44 26.26 44.20
N SER A 21 33.13 26.74 45.38
CA SER A 21 31.83 26.56 46.03
C SER A 21 30.73 27.50 45.52
N GLY A 22 31.09 28.46 44.65
CA GLY A 22 30.20 29.43 44.03
C GLY A 22 30.26 29.37 42.50
N ALA A 23 29.65 30.36 41.85
CA ALA A 23 29.70 30.48 40.39
C ALA A 23 31.13 30.76 39.90
N VAL A 24 31.51 30.18 38.77
CA VAL A 24 32.73 30.49 38.02
C VAL A 24 32.30 31.23 36.76
N ASP A 25 32.74 32.49 36.60
CA ASP A 25 32.54 33.30 35.41
C ASP A 25 33.81 33.29 34.56
N VAL A 26 33.72 32.72 33.37
CA VAL A 26 34.85 32.65 32.41
C VAL A 26 34.49 33.44 31.17
N ALA A 27 35.10 34.63 31.02
CA ALA A 27 34.84 35.50 29.86
C ALA A 27 35.44 34.99 28.53
N GLY A 28 36.35 34.00 28.60
CA GLY A 28 37.01 33.41 27.44
C GLY A 28 36.66 31.94 27.21
N ALA A 29 37.38 31.30 26.30
CA ALA A 29 37.25 29.87 26.07
C ALA A 29 37.72 29.03 27.26
N THR A 30 37.01 27.96 27.55
CA THR A 30 37.40 26.95 28.55
C THR A 30 37.83 25.67 27.83
N THR A 31 39.08 25.23 28.04
CA THR A 31 39.57 23.95 27.52
C THR A 31 39.63 22.95 28.66
N THR A 32 38.89 21.84 28.56
CA THR A 32 38.86 20.79 29.59
C THR A 32 39.01 19.41 28.94
N ALA A 33 39.58 18.44 29.66
CA ALA A 33 39.63 17.06 29.21
C ALA A 33 38.23 16.39 29.29
N ALA A 34 37.44 16.74 30.27
CA ALA A 34 36.05 16.28 30.44
C ALA A 34 35.24 17.31 31.25
N ILE A 35 33.96 17.37 31.00
CA ILE A 35 32.97 18.11 31.81
C ILE A 35 31.96 17.08 32.33
N THR A 36 31.90 16.94 33.70
CA THR A 36 30.86 16.16 34.37
C THR A 36 29.94 17.12 35.11
N ALA A 37 28.71 17.22 34.71
CA ALA A 37 27.70 18.05 35.33
C ALA A 37 26.64 17.18 36.03
N SER A 38 26.38 17.45 37.33
CA SER A 38 25.26 16.81 38.06
C SER A 38 23.91 17.52 37.82
N GLY A 39 23.94 18.66 37.16
CA GLY A 39 22.78 19.48 36.83
C GLY A 39 22.66 19.73 35.33
N ILE A 40 21.89 20.74 34.96
CA ILE A 40 21.62 21.13 33.58
C ILE A 40 22.85 21.82 32.97
N ILE A 41 23.26 21.40 31.77
CA ILE A 41 24.14 22.17 30.89
C ILE A 41 23.25 22.95 29.91
N LYS A 42 23.29 24.28 30.00
CA LYS A 42 22.48 25.18 29.18
C LYS A 42 23.36 26.08 28.32
N THR A 43 23.04 26.20 27.05
CA THR A 43 23.60 27.25 26.18
C THR A 43 22.51 28.28 25.93
N ASP A 44 22.83 29.57 26.09
CA ASP A 44 21.88 30.66 25.81
C ASP A 44 22.07 31.26 24.40
N ALA A 45 22.98 30.72 23.62
CA ALA A 45 23.14 31.10 22.21
C ALA A 45 21.93 30.64 21.39
N THR A 46 21.48 31.50 20.48
CA THR A 46 20.27 31.25 19.61
C THR A 46 20.65 31.02 18.15
N THR A 47 21.86 30.59 17.89
CA THR A 47 22.35 30.34 16.52
C THR A 47 21.82 28.98 16.02
N ASN A 48 21.05 29.00 14.93
CA ASN A 48 20.65 27.79 14.23
C ASN A 48 21.86 27.12 13.59
N ALA A 49 21.91 25.79 13.64
CA ALA A 49 22.88 25.03 12.87
C ALA A 49 22.48 24.97 11.41
N THR A 50 23.35 25.38 10.51
CA THR A 50 23.20 25.29 9.06
C THR A 50 24.24 24.37 8.42
N SER A 51 25.23 23.95 9.20
CA SER A 51 26.30 23.06 8.83
C SER A 51 26.79 22.26 10.05
N THR A 52 27.80 21.42 9.88
CA THR A 52 28.43 20.67 10.98
C THR A 52 29.38 21.52 11.83
N THR A 53 29.62 22.77 11.45
CA THR A 53 30.62 23.66 12.06
C THR A 53 30.02 24.94 12.65
N ASP A 54 28.70 25.03 12.75
CA ASP A 54 27.96 26.13 13.34
C ASP A 54 26.86 25.63 14.31
N GLY A 55 26.17 26.53 14.98
CA GLY A 55 25.20 26.20 15.99
C GLY A 55 25.68 26.44 17.42
N SER A 56 24.75 26.41 18.36
CA SER A 56 25.00 26.72 19.76
C SER A 56 25.70 25.60 20.56
N LEU A 57 25.57 24.37 20.08
CA LEU A 57 26.27 23.19 20.62
C LEU A 57 26.85 22.41 19.44
N GLN A 58 28.17 22.21 19.45
CA GLN A 58 28.89 21.47 18.42
C GLN A 58 29.63 20.30 19.03
N THR A 59 29.63 19.14 18.38
CA THR A 59 30.39 17.96 18.77
C THR A 59 31.13 17.42 17.54
N ASP A 60 32.44 17.23 17.59
CA ASP A 60 33.23 16.61 16.53
C ASP A 60 33.03 15.08 16.46
N GLY A 61 32.45 14.52 17.49
CA GLY A 61 32.12 13.09 17.62
C GLY A 61 30.62 12.85 17.70
N GLY A 62 30.26 11.63 18.10
CA GLY A 62 28.86 11.26 18.26
C GLY A 62 28.23 11.88 19.52
N LEU A 63 26.91 12.07 19.47
CA LEU A 63 26.08 12.41 20.63
C LEU A 63 25.36 11.13 21.10
N SER A 64 25.51 10.78 22.39
CA SER A 64 24.77 9.67 23.02
C SER A 64 23.82 10.23 24.06
N VAL A 65 22.54 9.91 23.90
CA VAL A 65 21.45 10.28 24.82
C VAL A 65 20.81 9.01 25.33
N VAL A 66 20.82 8.79 26.65
CA VAL A 66 20.33 7.55 27.29
C VAL A 66 18.79 7.51 27.34
N LEU A 67 18.18 8.67 27.51
CA LEU A 67 16.71 8.81 27.55
C LEU A 67 16.20 9.53 26.32
N ASP A 68 15.23 10.40 26.48
CA ASP A 68 14.59 11.11 25.37
C ASP A 68 15.41 12.31 24.90
N ALA A 69 15.33 12.61 23.61
CA ALA A 69 15.76 13.87 23.00
C ALA A 69 14.54 14.58 22.39
N ILE A 70 14.35 15.86 22.73
CA ILE A 70 13.27 16.69 22.20
C ILE A 70 13.88 17.78 21.33
N PHE A 71 13.48 17.82 20.07
CA PHE A 71 13.85 18.85 19.11
C PHE A 71 12.64 19.76 18.91
N GLY A 72 12.81 21.08 19.11
CA GLY A 72 11.73 22.07 18.98
C GLY A 72 11.49 22.53 17.54
N ASP A 73 12.34 22.13 16.60
CA ASP A 73 12.33 22.47 15.19
C ASP A 73 12.84 21.27 14.37
N ASP A 74 13.45 21.48 13.22
CA ASP A 74 13.87 20.47 12.27
C ASP A 74 15.03 19.59 12.79
N VAL A 75 15.07 18.35 12.30
CA VAL A 75 16.23 17.45 12.38
C VAL A 75 16.76 17.23 10.96
N THR A 76 17.96 17.71 10.68
CA THR A 76 18.60 17.58 9.37
C THR A 76 19.71 16.53 9.40
N LEU A 77 19.58 15.51 8.57
CA LEU A 77 20.59 14.46 8.34
C LEU A 77 21.23 14.70 6.98
N ILE A 78 22.43 15.28 6.92
CA ILE A 78 23.06 15.78 5.70
C ILE A 78 23.86 14.75 4.89
N SER A 79 24.03 13.53 5.42
CA SER A 79 24.74 12.47 4.69
C SER A 79 23.91 11.91 3.54
N ASP A 80 24.50 11.73 2.35
CA ASP A 80 23.86 11.08 1.21
C ASP A 80 23.49 9.61 1.42
N ALA A 81 23.94 9.02 2.52
CA ALA A 81 23.59 7.68 2.98
C ALA A 81 23.16 7.70 4.45
N ALA A 82 22.45 8.76 4.86
CA ALA A 82 21.93 8.87 6.22
C ALA A 82 20.96 7.73 6.53
N VAL A 83 21.06 7.15 7.73
CA VAL A 83 20.21 6.04 8.18
C VAL A 83 19.61 6.34 9.54
N LEU A 84 18.28 6.31 9.61
CA LEU A 84 17.55 6.24 10.87
C LEU A 84 17.33 4.77 11.22
N LYS A 85 17.74 4.36 12.42
CA LYS A 85 17.70 2.96 12.87
C LYS A 85 16.76 2.83 14.06
N PHE A 86 15.95 1.78 14.06
CA PHE A 86 15.00 1.45 15.12
C PHE A 86 15.23 0.03 15.61
N GLY A 87 15.04 -0.17 16.93
CA GLY A 87 15.29 -1.45 17.60
C GLY A 87 16.72 -1.62 18.08
N ALA A 88 16.93 -2.47 19.09
CA ALA A 88 18.22 -2.71 19.72
C ALA A 88 19.27 -3.27 18.76
N ASN A 89 18.83 -4.03 17.75
CA ASN A 89 19.68 -4.62 16.71
C ASN A 89 19.55 -3.87 15.37
N ALA A 90 18.90 -2.68 15.37
CA ALA A 90 18.64 -1.90 14.15
C ALA A 90 17.89 -2.72 13.06
N GLU A 91 16.86 -3.46 13.47
CA GLU A 91 16.07 -4.32 12.58
C GLU A 91 15.31 -3.54 11.51
N VAL A 92 14.80 -2.36 11.86
CA VAL A 92 14.12 -1.47 10.92
C VAL A 92 15.03 -0.28 10.64
N THR A 93 15.25 0.00 9.38
CA THR A 93 16.03 1.17 8.94
C THR A 93 15.28 1.97 7.88
N LEU A 94 15.37 3.31 8.00
CA LEU A 94 14.95 4.24 6.97
C LEU A 94 16.20 4.93 6.43
N THR A 95 16.57 4.63 5.20
CA THR A 95 17.82 5.04 4.57
C THR A 95 17.57 6.07 3.49
N HIS A 96 18.34 7.17 3.49
CA HIS A 96 18.39 8.10 2.37
C HIS A 96 19.12 7.45 1.18
N VAL A 97 18.43 7.30 0.05
CA VAL A 97 19.03 6.88 -1.22
C VAL A 97 19.25 8.13 -2.06
N HIS A 98 20.52 8.43 -2.34
CA HIS A 98 20.92 9.67 -3.00
C HIS A 98 20.17 9.90 -4.33
N ASN A 99 19.56 11.06 -4.48
CA ASN A 99 18.75 11.47 -5.65
C ASN A 99 17.53 10.58 -5.97
N ASP A 100 17.15 9.63 -5.10
CA ASP A 100 16.06 8.71 -5.34
C ASP A 100 14.96 8.84 -4.28
N GLY A 101 15.25 8.59 -3.01
CA GLY A 101 14.24 8.71 -1.96
C GLY A 101 14.63 8.15 -0.62
N LEU A 102 13.62 7.66 0.10
CA LEU A 102 13.76 6.97 1.37
C LEU A 102 13.45 5.49 1.19
N LEU A 103 14.39 4.63 1.56
CA LEU A 103 14.27 3.18 1.54
C LEU A 103 13.98 2.65 2.92
N LEU A 104 12.83 2.01 3.10
CA LEU A 104 12.57 1.10 4.20
C LEU A 104 13.24 -0.24 3.86
N ASN A 105 14.03 -0.80 4.78
CA ASN A 105 14.78 -2.04 4.49
C ASN A 105 13.85 -3.23 4.17
N ALA A 106 14.40 -4.22 3.46
CA ALA A 106 13.68 -5.40 2.98
C ALA A 106 12.78 -6.05 4.04
N ASP A 107 11.65 -6.57 3.64
CA ASP A 107 10.63 -7.26 4.43
C ASP A 107 9.98 -6.41 5.55
N MET A 108 10.36 -5.12 5.67
CA MET A 108 9.72 -4.21 6.60
C MET A 108 8.50 -3.55 5.96
N GLN A 109 7.55 -3.18 6.81
CA GLN A 109 6.28 -2.60 6.37
C GLN A 109 5.97 -1.30 7.10
N LEU A 110 5.31 -0.39 6.40
CA LEU A 110 4.68 0.77 7.02
C LEU A 110 3.31 0.34 7.52
N GLN A 111 3.16 0.19 8.83
CA GLN A 111 1.91 -0.23 9.47
C GLN A 111 1.06 0.96 9.87
N PHE A 112 -0.27 0.81 9.73
CA PHE A 112 -1.26 1.76 10.20
C PHE A 112 -2.18 1.05 11.18
N ARG A 113 -2.17 1.45 12.46
CA ARG A 113 -3.00 0.91 13.53
C ARG A 113 -2.58 -0.49 14.02
N ASP A 114 -2.43 -1.47 13.14
CA ASP A 114 -1.97 -2.83 13.44
C ASP A 114 -1.26 -3.48 12.24
N SER A 115 -0.84 -4.73 12.39
CA SER A 115 -0.08 -5.44 11.36
C SER A 115 -0.88 -5.89 10.15
N ALA A 116 -2.22 -5.89 10.22
CA ALA A 116 -3.06 -6.27 9.08
C ALA A 116 -3.22 -5.13 8.06
N ILE A 117 -3.05 -3.86 8.52
CA ILE A 117 -3.17 -2.67 7.69
C ILE A 117 -1.78 -2.12 7.41
N ASN A 118 -1.28 -2.32 6.20
CA ASN A 118 0.10 -1.97 5.88
C ASN A 118 0.35 -1.74 4.39
N ILE A 119 1.47 -1.05 4.11
CA ILE A 119 2.08 -0.97 2.79
C ILE A 119 3.46 -1.63 2.89
N ARG A 120 3.75 -2.59 2.02
CA ARG A 120 5.01 -3.33 1.98
C ARG A 120 5.36 -3.83 0.59
N SER A 121 6.52 -4.47 0.47
CA SER A 121 6.91 -5.30 -0.66
C SER A 121 7.51 -6.58 -0.09
N ASP A 122 6.91 -7.74 -0.30
CA ASP A 122 7.43 -9.04 0.18
C ASP A 122 8.16 -9.83 -0.91
N ALA A 123 8.18 -9.31 -2.14
CA ALA A 123 9.00 -9.84 -3.24
C ALA A 123 9.47 -8.72 -4.17
N ASP A 124 10.56 -8.93 -4.90
CA ASP A 124 11.07 -7.97 -5.89
C ASP A 124 10.02 -7.75 -6.99
N GLY A 125 9.66 -6.49 -7.21
CA GLY A 125 8.68 -6.06 -8.20
C GLY A 125 7.25 -5.93 -7.69
N ASP A 126 6.95 -6.30 -6.44
CA ASP A 126 5.62 -6.23 -5.85
C ASP A 126 5.45 -5.01 -4.95
N LEU A 127 4.28 -4.44 -4.95
CA LEU A 127 3.82 -3.47 -3.97
C LEU A 127 2.46 -3.91 -3.43
N ASP A 128 2.43 -4.29 -2.16
CA ASP A 128 1.22 -4.72 -1.46
C ASP A 128 0.61 -3.57 -0.67
N ILE A 129 -0.69 -3.36 -0.82
CA ILE A 129 -1.50 -2.50 0.02
C ILE A 129 -2.55 -3.39 0.69
N ASN A 130 -2.40 -3.62 1.97
CA ASN A 130 -3.21 -4.56 2.73
C ASN A 130 -4.13 -3.83 3.71
N ALA A 131 -5.37 -4.25 3.74
CA ALA A 131 -6.38 -3.88 4.74
C ALA A 131 -7.25 -5.10 5.05
N ASP A 132 -7.68 -5.25 6.29
CA ASP A 132 -8.55 -6.35 6.74
C ASP A 132 -10.03 -6.11 6.44
N ASP A 133 -10.43 -4.91 6.07
CA ASP A 133 -11.81 -4.55 5.74
C ASP A 133 -11.90 -3.86 4.37
N GLU A 134 -11.36 -2.66 4.20
CA GLU A 134 -11.54 -1.86 2.99
C GLU A 134 -10.28 -1.05 2.63
N VAL A 135 -10.00 -0.94 1.32
CA VAL A 135 -9.09 0.07 0.76
C VAL A 135 -9.92 1.09 -0.02
N GLU A 136 -10.08 2.29 0.52
CA GLU A 136 -10.80 3.38 -0.12
C GLU A 136 -9.86 4.31 -0.88
N ILE A 137 -10.13 4.52 -2.19
CA ILE A 137 -9.35 5.42 -3.05
C ILE A 137 -10.26 6.53 -3.58
N ASN A 138 -10.17 7.71 -2.98
CA ASN A 138 -10.94 8.89 -3.38
C ASN A 138 -10.13 9.75 -4.35
N SER A 139 -10.47 9.73 -5.63
CA SER A 139 -9.80 10.51 -6.67
C SER A 139 -10.77 10.91 -7.77
N THR A 140 -10.49 12.01 -8.47
CA THR A 140 -11.22 12.40 -9.68
C THR A 140 -10.90 11.51 -10.88
N LEU A 141 -9.74 10.83 -10.87
CA LEU A 141 -9.30 9.86 -11.86
C LEU A 141 -8.42 8.81 -11.21
N ILE A 142 -8.70 7.54 -11.46
CA ILE A 142 -7.81 6.42 -11.15
C ILE A 142 -7.38 5.83 -12.48
N ASP A 143 -6.09 5.97 -12.82
CA ASP A 143 -5.50 5.46 -14.07
C ASP A 143 -4.69 4.20 -13.75
N ILE A 144 -5.09 3.07 -14.34
CA ILE A 144 -4.44 1.76 -14.15
C ILE A 144 -3.90 1.29 -15.50
N ASN A 145 -2.58 1.37 -15.67
CA ASN A 145 -1.88 1.03 -16.91
C ASN A 145 -1.43 -0.44 -16.93
N GLY A 146 -2.34 -1.35 -16.67
CA GLY A 146 -2.07 -2.79 -16.64
C GLY A 146 -3.35 -3.60 -16.63
N ASN A 147 -3.21 -4.91 -16.48
CA ASN A 147 -4.35 -5.79 -16.29
C ASN A 147 -4.92 -5.61 -14.88
N VAL A 148 -6.24 -5.66 -14.76
CA VAL A 148 -6.94 -5.68 -13.48
C VAL A 148 -7.55 -7.06 -13.28
N GLU A 149 -7.15 -7.74 -12.22
CA GLU A 149 -7.76 -8.99 -11.79
C GLU A 149 -8.63 -8.74 -10.56
N MET A 150 -9.87 -9.17 -10.61
CA MET A 150 -10.84 -9.02 -9.53
C MET A 150 -11.44 -10.40 -9.21
N SER A 151 -11.22 -10.88 -7.98
CA SER A 151 -11.83 -12.14 -7.50
C SER A 151 -13.27 -11.96 -7.03
N GLY A 152 -13.70 -10.73 -6.82
CA GLY A 152 -15.05 -10.37 -6.38
C GLY A 152 -15.90 -9.73 -7.47
N THR A 153 -16.96 -9.06 -7.06
CA THR A 153 -17.90 -8.39 -7.95
C THR A 153 -17.43 -6.95 -8.24
N LEU A 154 -17.51 -6.52 -9.50
CA LEU A 154 -17.41 -5.11 -9.87
C LEU A 154 -18.80 -4.47 -9.77
N ALA A 155 -19.01 -3.56 -8.81
CA ALA A 155 -20.17 -2.69 -8.73
C ALA A 155 -19.81 -1.32 -9.30
N GLN A 156 -20.44 -0.93 -10.42
CA GLN A 156 -20.22 0.35 -11.08
C GLN A 156 -21.52 1.13 -11.18
N ALA A 157 -21.55 2.33 -10.59
CA ALA A 157 -22.74 3.19 -10.62
C ALA A 157 -22.86 4.03 -11.91
N GLY A 158 -21.75 4.23 -12.63
CA GLY A 158 -21.69 5.01 -13.87
C GLY A 158 -21.72 4.15 -15.12
N VAL A 159 -21.37 4.74 -16.26
CA VAL A 159 -21.27 4.04 -17.54
C VAL A 159 -19.93 3.30 -17.65
N ALA A 160 -19.95 2.01 -17.96
CA ALA A 160 -18.77 1.27 -18.40
C ALA A 160 -18.56 1.45 -19.92
N THR A 161 -17.37 1.88 -20.32
CA THR A 161 -17.00 2.00 -21.74
C THR A 161 -15.89 1.01 -22.06
N PHE A 162 -16.13 0.12 -23.01
CA PHE A 162 -15.15 -0.82 -23.51
C PHE A 162 -14.69 -0.36 -24.90
N ALA A 163 -13.43 0.01 -25.05
CA ALA A 163 -12.94 0.57 -26.31
C ALA A 163 -12.86 -0.46 -27.45
N VAL A 164 -12.78 -1.75 -27.14
CA VAL A 164 -12.64 -2.82 -28.13
C VAL A 164 -13.77 -3.84 -27.96
N ALA A 165 -13.76 -4.66 -26.94
CA ALA A 165 -14.76 -5.69 -26.70
C ALA A 165 -14.87 -6.04 -25.21
N ALA A 166 -16.09 -6.37 -24.76
CA ALA A 166 -16.31 -7.07 -23.50
C ALA A 166 -16.51 -8.56 -23.82
N ASN A 167 -15.58 -9.41 -23.40
CA ASN A 167 -15.67 -10.85 -23.62
C ASN A 167 -16.28 -11.52 -22.39
N VAL A 168 -17.39 -12.24 -22.60
CA VAL A 168 -17.96 -13.18 -21.62
C VAL A 168 -17.65 -14.59 -22.11
N ALA A 169 -16.89 -15.34 -21.35
CA ALA A 169 -16.49 -16.70 -21.73
C ALA A 169 -17.70 -17.57 -22.04
N GLN A 170 -17.63 -18.33 -23.16
CA GLN A 170 -18.71 -19.23 -23.56
C GLN A 170 -18.56 -20.57 -22.83
N VAL A 171 -19.64 -21.03 -22.23
CA VAL A 171 -19.69 -22.25 -21.40
C VAL A 171 -20.62 -23.27 -22.02
N ALA A 172 -20.18 -24.55 -22.10
CA ALA A 172 -20.99 -25.64 -22.59
C ALA A 172 -22.14 -25.96 -21.62
N ILE A 173 -23.35 -26.06 -22.15
CA ILE A 173 -24.50 -26.64 -21.45
C ILE A 173 -24.97 -27.91 -22.17
N THR A 174 -25.33 -28.93 -21.42
CA THR A 174 -25.66 -30.24 -21.94
C THR A 174 -27.13 -30.60 -21.65
N SER A 175 -27.74 -31.37 -22.53
CA SER A 175 -29.07 -31.96 -22.32
C SER A 175 -28.96 -33.29 -21.61
N SER A 176 -30.00 -33.64 -20.86
CA SER A 176 -30.23 -34.96 -20.27
C SER A 176 -31.76 -35.21 -20.19
N SER A 177 -32.18 -36.37 -20.62
CA SER A 177 -33.62 -36.75 -20.62
C SER A 177 -34.48 -35.71 -21.37
N ASN A 178 -34.03 -35.27 -22.53
CA ASN A 178 -34.71 -34.32 -23.41
C ASN A 178 -34.85 -32.88 -22.83
N ALA A 179 -34.07 -32.52 -21.85
CA ALA A 179 -34.12 -31.19 -21.23
C ALA A 179 -32.74 -30.61 -20.99
N ILE A 180 -32.58 -29.30 -21.11
CA ILE A 180 -31.42 -28.53 -20.68
C ILE A 180 -31.78 -27.80 -19.40
N ALA A 181 -31.03 -28.09 -18.34
CA ALA A 181 -31.03 -27.28 -17.11
C ALA A 181 -29.96 -26.17 -17.22
N TRP A 182 -30.40 -24.98 -17.68
CA TRP A 182 -29.51 -23.85 -17.88
C TRP A 182 -29.38 -23.02 -16.58
N ASP A 183 -28.20 -23.02 -15.98
CA ASP A 183 -27.86 -22.11 -14.86
C ASP A 183 -27.25 -20.83 -15.45
N ALA A 184 -28.01 -19.74 -15.44
CA ALA A 184 -27.61 -18.46 -16.01
C ALA A 184 -26.46 -17.80 -15.23
N SER A 185 -26.26 -18.11 -13.94
CA SER A 185 -25.13 -17.60 -13.15
C SER A 185 -23.82 -18.28 -13.50
N ALA A 186 -23.85 -19.52 -13.94
CA ALA A 186 -22.68 -20.29 -14.34
C ALA A 186 -22.35 -20.17 -15.84
N ALA A 187 -23.36 -19.93 -16.68
CA ALA A 187 -23.25 -19.90 -18.14
C ALA A 187 -24.09 -18.77 -18.74
N ALA A 188 -23.77 -17.52 -18.42
CA ALA A 188 -24.47 -16.36 -19.02
C ALA A 188 -24.30 -16.29 -20.54
N ASN A 189 -23.15 -16.72 -21.07
CA ASN A 189 -22.91 -16.96 -22.49
C ASN A 189 -22.68 -18.46 -22.66
N ALA A 190 -23.70 -19.16 -23.18
CA ALA A 190 -23.73 -20.61 -23.26
C ALA A 190 -23.60 -21.10 -24.72
N TYR A 191 -23.18 -22.34 -24.90
CA TYR A 191 -23.41 -23.08 -26.11
C TYR A 191 -23.92 -24.49 -25.83
N HIS A 192 -24.76 -24.99 -26.72
CA HIS A 192 -25.30 -26.33 -26.69
C HIS A 192 -25.11 -27.06 -28.01
N LEU A 193 -24.50 -28.25 -27.97
CA LEU A 193 -24.49 -29.16 -29.08
C LEU A 193 -25.67 -30.14 -28.94
N THR A 194 -26.55 -30.22 -29.95
CA THR A 194 -27.69 -31.13 -29.92
C THR A 194 -27.21 -32.59 -30.01
N THR A 195 -27.70 -33.40 -29.09
CA THR A 195 -27.42 -34.85 -29.04
C THR A 195 -28.68 -35.67 -28.81
N GLU A 196 -29.81 -35.02 -28.59
CA GLU A 196 -31.14 -35.55 -28.41
C GLU A 196 -32.19 -34.45 -28.69
N ASN A 197 -33.45 -34.82 -28.93
CA ASN A 197 -34.51 -33.84 -28.97
C ASN A 197 -34.62 -33.13 -27.63
N THR A 198 -34.48 -31.80 -27.61
CA THR A 198 -34.21 -31.09 -26.38
C THR A 198 -35.14 -29.90 -26.18
N THR A 199 -35.58 -29.71 -24.94
CA THR A 199 -36.29 -28.50 -24.52
C THR A 199 -35.41 -27.68 -23.60
N PHE A 200 -35.19 -26.40 -23.91
CA PHE A 200 -34.61 -25.45 -22.99
C PHE A 200 -35.58 -25.20 -21.84
N SER A 201 -35.20 -25.63 -20.65
CA SER A 201 -35.93 -25.34 -19.41
C SER A 201 -35.85 -23.86 -19.07
N ALA A 202 -36.70 -23.40 -18.14
CA ALA A 202 -36.55 -22.07 -17.56
C ALA A 202 -35.15 -21.91 -16.95
N PRO A 203 -34.37 -20.87 -17.28
CA PRO A 203 -33.05 -20.65 -16.69
C PRO A 203 -33.14 -20.48 -15.17
N SER A 204 -32.31 -21.19 -14.42
CA SER A 204 -32.15 -20.97 -12.99
C SER A 204 -31.15 -19.83 -12.74
N ASN A 205 -31.22 -19.21 -11.56
CA ASN A 205 -30.32 -18.14 -11.13
C ASN A 205 -30.23 -16.95 -12.11
N ALA A 206 -31.23 -16.77 -12.97
CA ALA A 206 -31.31 -15.58 -13.82
C ALA A 206 -31.65 -14.34 -12.98
N VAL A 207 -30.94 -13.25 -13.21
CA VAL A 207 -31.13 -11.98 -12.52
C VAL A 207 -31.86 -11.02 -13.46
N GLU A 208 -32.83 -10.26 -12.93
CA GLU A 208 -33.57 -9.26 -13.69
C GLU A 208 -32.59 -8.25 -14.33
N GLY A 209 -32.76 -8.00 -15.63
CA GLY A 209 -31.91 -7.12 -16.42
C GLY A 209 -30.58 -7.73 -16.90
N ALA A 210 -30.29 -8.99 -16.58
CA ALA A 210 -29.10 -9.65 -17.11
C ALA A 210 -29.27 -10.01 -18.58
N PHE A 211 -28.20 -9.85 -19.36
CA PHE A 211 -28.12 -10.38 -20.73
C PHE A 211 -27.53 -11.78 -20.65
N ILE A 212 -28.27 -12.75 -21.13
CA ILE A 212 -27.81 -14.12 -21.32
C ILE A 212 -27.95 -14.50 -22.79
N ALA A 213 -27.04 -15.34 -23.31
CA ALA A 213 -27.03 -15.79 -24.69
C ALA A 213 -26.75 -17.29 -24.75
N VAL A 214 -27.30 -17.94 -25.75
CA VAL A 214 -26.95 -19.31 -26.06
C VAL A 214 -26.74 -19.48 -27.57
N GLU A 215 -25.68 -20.16 -27.94
CA GLU A 215 -25.40 -20.64 -29.26
C GLU A 215 -25.86 -22.11 -29.35
N ILE A 216 -26.68 -22.45 -30.36
CA ILE A 216 -27.16 -23.79 -30.55
C ILE A 216 -26.49 -24.39 -31.79
N ASN A 217 -25.72 -25.43 -31.58
CA ASN A 217 -25.03 -26.18 -32.64
C ASN A 217 -25.79 -27.46 -32.96
N TYR A 218 -26.23 -27.61 -34.20
CA TYR A 218 -27.09 -28.73 -34.64
C TYR A 218 -26.26 -29.91 -35.14
N ASP A 219 -26.69 -31.11 -34.78
CA ASP A 219 -26.19 -32.36 -35.32
C ASP A 219 -27.00 -32.85 -36.58
N GLY A 220 -28.07 -32.15 -36.93
CA GLY A 220 -28.91 -32.46 -38.08
C GLY A 220 -29.95 -33.58 -37.86
N SER A 221 -30.12 -34.01 -36.62
CA SER A 221 -31.01 -35.14 -36.33
C SER A 221 -32.00 -34.86 -35.20
N HIS A 222 -31.80 -33.79 -34.45
CA HIS A 222 -32.55 -33.51 -33.23
C HIS A 222 -33.19 -32.12 -33.26
N THR A 223 -34.32 -32.00 -32.59
CA THR A 223 -35.11 -30.75 -32.54
C THR A 223 -34.91 -30.02 -31.26
N ILE A 224 -35.08 -28.70 -31.30
CA ILE A 224 -35.05 -27.82 -30.15
C ILE A 224 -36.45 -27.26 -29.87
N ALA A 225 -36.84 -27.27 -28.63
CA ALA A 225 -38.03 -26.59 -28.10
C ALA A 225 -37.65 -25.65 -26.96
N PHE A 226 -38.51 -24.68 -26.69
CA PHE A 226 -38.32 -23.71 -25.61
C PHE A 226 -39.47 -23.80 -24.61
N ASN A 227 -39.13 -23.70 -23.32
CA ASN A 227 -40.12 -23.57 -22.27
C ASN A 227 -40.91 -22.26 -22.45
N THR A 228 -42.14 -22.22 -21.98
CA THR A 228 -43.06 -21.07 -22.14
C THR A 228 -42.60 -19.79 -21.42
N ILE A 229 -41.57 -19.87 -20.58
CA ILE A 229 -40.93 -18.69 -19.98
C ILE A 229 -40.18 -17.83 -21.00
N PHE A 230 -39.76 -18.44 -22.11
CA PHE A 230 -39.11 -17.69 -23.21
C PHE A 230 -40.19 -16.98 -24.05
N GLU A 231 -40.15 -15.67 -24.05
CA GLU A 231 -41.03 -14.83 -24.81
C GLU A 231 -40.36 -14.44 -26.14
N PHE A 232 -41.06 -14.73 -27.24
CA PHE A 232 -40.58 -14.42 -28.60
C PHE A 232 -41.45 -13.35 -29.24
N ALA A 233 -40.92 -12.66 -30.24
CA ALA A 233 -41.67 -11.69 -31.03
C ALA A 233 -42.92 -12.35 -31.63
N ALA A 234 -44.08 -11.69 -31.49
CA ALA A 234 -45.39 -12.22 -31.90
C ALA A 234 -45.73 -13.59 -31.31
N SER A 235 -45.20 -13.94 -30.12
CA SER A 235 -45.42 -15.23 -29.43
C SER A 235 -45.03 -16.46 -30.27
N THR A 236 -44.12 -16.30 -31.22
CA THR A 236 -43.69 -17.36 -32.16
C THR A 236 -42.20 -17.64 -31.90
N ALA A 237 -41.88 -18.87 -31.52
CA ALA A 237 -40.49 -19.29 -31.37
C ALA A 237 -39.76 -19.26 -32.73
N PRO A 238 -38.46 -18.95 -32.75
CA PRO A 238 -37.71 -18.94 -34.00
C PRO A 238 -37.72 -20.33 -34.62
N THR A 239 -37.71 -20.35 -35.96
CA THR A 239 -37.52 -21.61 -36.71
C THR A 239 -36.00 -21.90 -36.66
N THR A 240 -35.68 -23.01 -36.07
CA THR A 240 -34.29 -23.44 -35.97
C THR A 240 -33.76 -24.03 -37.27
N THR A 241 -32.47 -23.93 -37.53
CA THR A 241 -31.85 -24.39 -38.75
C THR A 241 -31.90 -25.89 -38.92
N ASP A 242 -31.80 -26.65 -37.86
CA ASP A 242 -31.87 -28.12 -37.79
C ASP A 242 -31.01 -28.83 -38.85
N THR A 243 -29.86 -28.31 -39.17
CA THR A 243 -28.92 -28.84 -40.17
C THR A 243 -27.55 -29.08 -39.53
N ASN A 244 -27.03 -30.29 -39.73
CA ASN A 244 -25.72 -30.66 -39.17
C ASN A 244 -24.62 -29.65 -39.49
N GLY A 245 -23.87 -29.26 -38.44
CA GLY A 245 -22.78 -28.29 -38.52
C GLY A 245 -23.25 -26.85 -38.75
N LYS A 246 -24.53 -26.54 -38.54
CA LYS A 246 -25.06 -25.18 -38.52
C LYS A 246 -25.29 -24.72 -37.06
N THR A 247 -25.34 -23.41 -36.92
CA THR A 247 -25.46 -22.71 -35.64
C THR A 247 -26.59 -21.69 -35.72
N ASP A 248 -27.40 -21.63 -34.70
CA ASP A 248 -28.42 -20.60 -34.47
C ASP A 248 -28.14 -19.81 -33.17
#